data_283fe662385783892a8cdf79bef75dd8
#
_entry.id   283fe662385783892a8cdf79bef75dd8
#
_cell.length_a   1.000
_cell.length_b   1.000
_cell.length_c   1.000
_cell.angle_alpha   90.00
_cell.angle_beta   90.00
_cell.angle_gamma   90.00
#
_symmetry.space_group_name_H-M   'P 1'
#
loop_
_entity.id
_entity.type
_entity.pdbx_description
1 polymer ?
#
loop_
_entity_poly.entity_id
_entity_poly.type
_entity_poly.pdbx_seq_one_letter_code
_entity_poly.pdbx_strand_id
1 'polypeptide(L)'
;IPAIGPSPSATFYLLALAMVMLVLWVAYYIYNARLGSGLFAIHDDEDVAEVQGVPTYRFKLQALAISCAFAGVAGGVHALFVSYVTAGEVFNIVVPLYVVLMSVLGGSRHWLGPAVGATAITALSYAFTAGDSAVVGRAAIGLILIVVILFMPDGILGQLIKRFKSRRALPPLPSPVAPAVISTQGSAGEILLTIDKVSKSFSGVKALQNVSMEARRGEILGLVGPNGSGKSTKVNVLSGLYKPQT
;
A
#
# COMPACT_ATOMS: atom_id res chain seq x y z
N ILE A 1 2.35 22.83 -51.07
CA ILE A 1 1.18 23.31 -50.31
C ILE A 1 1.50 23.05 -48.87
N PRO A 2 1.66 24.08 -48.00
CA PRO A 2 1.87 23.87 -46.58
C PRO A 2 0.62 23.17 -46.04
N ALA A 3 0.82 21.97 -45.45
CA ALA A 3 -0.26 21.26 -44.79
C ALA A 3 -0.72 22.07 -43.55
N ILE A 4 -1.89 22.66 -43.65
CA ILE A 4 -2.54 23.37 -42.57
C ILE A 4 -3.14 22.28 -41.65
N GLY A 5 -2.27 21.69 -40.83
CA GLY A 5 -2.67 20.68 -39.85
C GLY A 5 -1.49 20.31 -38.95
N PRO A 6 -1.73 19.84 -37.72
CA PRO A 6 -0.65 19.37 -36.89
C PRO A 6 0.10 18.22 -37.58
N SER A 7 1.43 18.23 -37.50
CA SER A 7 2.25 17.14 -38.03
C SER A 7 1.80 15.81 -37.40
N PRO A 8 1.89 14.67 -38.10
CA PRO A 8 1.52 13.37 -37.53
C PRO A 8 2.17 13.09 -36.15
N SER A 9 3.41 13.50 -35.96
CA SER A 9 4.13 13.42 -34.69
C SER A 9 3.50 14.27 -33.59
N ALA A 10 3.03 15.49 -33.91
CA ALA A 10 2.33 16.34 -32.93
C ALA A 10 0.99 15.73 -32.51
N THR A 11 0.27 15.09 -33.43
CA THR A 11 -0.99 14.42 -33.11
C THR A 11 -0.78 13.25 -32.15
N PHE A 12 0.22 12.40 -32.41
CA PHE A 12 0.55 11.31 -31.48
C PHE A 12 1.03 11.81 -30.12
N TYR A 13 1.80 12.90 -30.08
CA TYR A 13 2.22 13.52 -28.81
C TYR A 13 1.02 14.01 -27.99
N LEU A 14 0.09 14.72 -28.62
CA LEU A 14 -1.13 15.20 -27.94
C LEU A 14 -2.01 14.06 -27.44
N LEU A 15 -2.12 12.99 -28.23
CA LEU A 15 -2.89 11.80 -27.85
C LEU A 15 -2.25 11.08 -26.66
N ALA A 16 -0.93 10.91 -26.65
CA ALA A 16 -0.19 10.35 -25.53
C ALA A 16 -0.32 11.23 -24.28
N LEU A 17 -0.21 12.56 -24.43
CA LEU A 17 -0.39 13.50 -23.33
C LEU A 17 -1.80 13.43 -22.75
N ALA A 18 -2.83 13.42 -23.61
CA ALA A 18 -4.23 13.29 -23.18
C ALA A 18 -4.45 11.98 -22.41
N MET A 19 -3.84 10.88 -22.86
CA MET A 19 -3.90 9.61 -22.18
C MET A 19 -3.24 9.64 -20.80
N VAL A 20 -2.05 10.24 -20.68
CA VAL A 20 -1.39 10.41 -19.37
C VAL A 20 -2.27 11.22 -18.42
N MET A 21 -2.86 12.32 -18.88
CA MET A 21 -3.77 13.12 -18.07
C MET A 21 -5.01 12.34 -17.63
N LEU A 22 -5.57 11.51 -18.51
CA LEU A 22 -6.70 10.65 -18.20
C LEU A 22 -6.33 9.61 -17.13
N VAL A 23 -5.17 8.94 -17.26
CA VAL A 23 -4.69 7.95 -16.28
C VAL A 23 -4.46 8.61 -14.92
N LEU A 24 -3.83 9.78 -14.88
CA LEU A 24 -3.61 10.52 -13.63
C LEU A 24 -4.93 10.96 -12.98
N TRP A 25 -5.89 11.39 -13.77
CA TRP A 25 -7.22 11.75 -13.28
C TRP A 25 -7.95 10.53 -12.69
N VAL A 26 -7.94 9.39 -13.36
CA VAL A 26 -8.53 8.14 -12.86
C VAL A 26 -7.80 7.64 -11.62
N ALA A 27 -6.47 7.69 -11.59
CA ALA A 27 -5.67 7.33 -10.43
C ALA A 27 -6.01 8.20 -9.20
N TYR A 28 -6.15 9.52 -9.40
CA TYR A 28 -6.60 10.44 -8.35
C TYR A 28 -8.00 10.11 -7.86
N TYR A 29 -8.93 9.82 -8.77
CA TYR A 29 -10.30 9.45 -8.40
C TYR A 29 -10.35 8.15 -7.60
N ILE A 30 -9.62 7.11 -8.04
CA ILE A 30 -9.53 5.82 -7.32
C ILE A 30 -8.88 6.02 -5.96
N TYR A 31 -7.81 6.80 -5.88
CA TYR A 31 -7.09 7.06 -4.62
C TYR A 31 -8.00 7.62 -3.53
N ASN A 32 -8.96 8.48 -3.88
CA ASN A 32 -9.92 9.08 -2.96
C ASN A 32 -11.24 8.28 -2.82
N ALA A 33 -11.43 7.23 -3.59
CA ALA A 33 -12.63 6.40 -3.57
C ALA A 33 -12.55 5.26 -2.54
N ARG A 34 -13.68 4.60 -2.28
CA ARG A 34 -13.74 3.39 -1.44
C ARG A 34 -12.82 2.26 -1.95
N LEU A 35 -12.68 2.15 -3.28
CA LEU A 35 -11.77 1.19 -3.90
C LEU A 35 -10.33 1.42 -3.46
N GLY A 36 -9.85 2.67 -3.50
CA GLY A 36 -8.50 3.02 -3.05
C GLY A 36 -8.27 2.72 -1.58
N SER A 37 -9.18 3.13 -0.70
CA SER A 37 -9.08 2.82 0.73
C SER A 37 -9.04 1.32 1.00
N GLY A 38 -9.86 0.53 0.28
CA GLY A 38 -9.85 -0.93 0.39
C GLY A 38 -8.56 -1.56 -0.14
N LEU A 39 -8.00 -1.05 -1.24
CA LEU A 39 -6.72 -1.52 -1.77
C LEU A 39 -5.55 -1.21 -0.81
N PHE A 40 -5.58 -0.07 -0.11
CA PHE A 40 -4.59 0.21 0.94
C PHE A 40 -4.73 -0.72 2.13
N ALA A 41 -5.94 -1.02 2.58
CA ALA A 41 -6.17 -2.00 3.64
C ALA A 41 -5.65 -3.40 3.26
N ILE A 42 -5.89 -3.83 2.02
CA ILE A 42 -5.38 -5.10 1.48
C ILE A 42 -3.84 -5.10 1.40
N HIS A 43 -3.23 -3.96 1.04
CA HIS A 43 -1.78 -3.81 0.97
C HIS A 43 -1.11 -3.91 2.35
N ASP A 44 -1.74 -3.38 3.38
CA ASP A 44 -1.21 -3.42 4.75
C ASP A 44 -1.36 -4.84 5.36
N ASP A 45 -2.56 -5.46 5.27
CA ASP A 45 -2.79 -6.85 5.68
C ASP A 45 -4.10 -7.35 5.04
N GLU A 46 -3.99 -8.37 4.17
CA GLU A 46 -5.13 -8.92 3.43
C GLU A 46 -6.13 -9.63 4.34
N ASP A 47 -5.64 -10.44 5.29
CA ASP A 47 -6.48 -11.23 6.19
C ASP A 47 -7.29 -10.29 7.11
N VAL A 48 -6.64 -9.25 7.63
CA VAL A 48 -7.29 -8.24 8.46
C VAL A 48 -8.34 -7.45 7.65
N ALA A 49 -8.04 -7.10 6.40
CA ALA A 49 -8.99 -6.40 5.53
C ALA A 49 -10.23 -7.25 5.25
N GLU A 50 -10.06 -8.56 5.01
CA GLU A 50 -11.17 -9.49 4.78
C GLU A 50 -12.06 -9.64 6.01
N VAL A 51 -11.48 -9.78 7.19
CA VAL A 51 -12.21 -9.83 8.47
C VAL A 51 -13.00 -8.55 8.73
N GLN A 52 -12.49 -7.39 8.26
CA GLN A 52 -13.20 -6.11 8.34
C GLN A 52 -14.30 -5.96 7.28
N GLY A 53 -14.52 -6.96 6.44
CA GLY A 53 -15.58 -6.98 5.42
C GLY A 53 -15.20 -6.33 4.09
N VAL A 54 -13.90 -6.10 3.84
CA VAL A 54 -13.42 -5.63 2.53
C VAL A 54 -13.48 -6.79 1.54
N PRO A 55 -14.17 -6.67 0.38
CA PRO A 55 -14.25 -7.73 -0.61
C PRO A 55 -12.94 -7.80 -1.42
N THR A 56 -11.90 -8.40 -0.84
CA THR A 56 -10.50 -8.41 -1.31
C THR A 56 -10.38 -8.87 -2.76
N TYR A 57 -11.00 -10.00 -3.10
CA TYR A 57 -10.99 -10.54 -4.46
C TYR A 57 -11.56 -9.58 -5.50
N ARG A 58 -12.72 -8.97 -5.21
CA ARG A 58 -13.39 -8.04 -6.15
C ARG A 58 -12.56 -6.79 -6.36
N PHE A 59 -11.96 -6.25 -5.30
CA PHE A 59 -11.14 -5.02 -5.39
C PHE A 59 -9.86 -5.27 -6.16
N LYS A 60 -9.18 -6.40 -5.94
CA LYS A 60 -8.02 -6.81 -6.73
C LYS A 60 -8.37 -7.00 -8.22
N LEU A 61 -9.50 -7.66 -8.52
CA LEU A 61 -9.95 -7.87 -9.89
C LEU A 61 -10.30 -6.57 -10.61
N GLN A 62 -10.97 -5.64 -9.92
CA GLN A 62 -11.29 -4.31 -10.47
C GLN A 62 -10.02 -3.49 -10.76
N ALA A 63 -9.07 -3.47 -9.82
CA ALA A 63 -7.80 -2.79 -10.00
C ALA A 63 -7.01 -3.37 -11.18
N LEU A 64 -6.95 -4.69 -11.29
CA LEU A 64 -6.31 -5.39 -12.41
C LEU A 64 -6.99 -5.05 -13.74
N ALA A 65 -8.33 -5.11 -13.82
CA ALA A 65 -9.08 -4.83 -15.04
C ALA A 65 -8.84 -3.38 -15.53
N ILE A 66 -8.87 -2.40 -14.62
CA ILE A 66 -8.58 -1.00 -14.95
C ILE A 66 -7.13 -0.84 -15.43
N SER A 67 -6.17 -1.46 -14.76
CA SER A 67 -4.76 -1.42 -15.14
C SER A 67 -4.54 -2.03 -16.53
N CYS A 68 -5.11 -3.20 -16.79
CA CYS A 68 -5.01 -3.87 -18.09
C CYS A 68 -5.67 -3.05 -19.22
N ALA A 69 -6.80 -2.41 -18.95
CA ALA A 69 -7.46 -1.55 -19.94
C ALA A 69 -6.56 -0.37 -20.36
N PHE A 70 -5.95 0.33 -19.41
CA PHE A 70 -5.01 1.41 -19.71
C PHE A 70 -3.74 0.93 -20.41
N ALA A 71 -3.18 -0.21 -19.97
CA ALA A 71 -2.01 -0.80 -20.62
C ALA A 71 -2.32 -1.19 -22.08
N GLY A 72 -3.51 -1.77 -22.34
CA GLY A 72 -3.95 -2.12 -23.68
C GLY A 72 -4.09 -0.90 -24.59
N VAL A 73 -4.72 0.18 -24.12
CA VAL A 73 -4.84 1.43 -24.89
C VAL A 73 -3.47 2.05 -25.15
N ALA A 74 -2.58 2.08 -24.14
CA ALA A 74 -1.21 2.58 -24.31
C ALA A 74 -0.42 1.79 -25.34
N GLY A 75 -0.53 0.45 -25.31
CA GLY A 75 0.07 -0.43 -26.30
C GLY A 75 -0.48 -0.20 -27.70
N GLY A 76 -1.79 0.02 -27.85
CA GLY A 76 -2.42 0.36 -29.13
C GLY A 76 -1.93 1.67 -29.70
N VAL A 77 -1.83 2.72 -28.91
CA VAL A 77 -1.26 4.02 -29.33
C VAL A 77 0.20 3.88 -29.75
N HIS A 78 0.98 3.11 -28.97
CA HIS A 78 2.38 2.84 -29.29
C HIS A 78 2.53 2.08 -30.62
N ALA A 79 1.71 1.03 -30.84
CA ALA A 79 1.73 0.25 -32.08
C ALA A 79 1.42 1.11 -33.32
N LEU A 80 0.45 2.02 -33.20
CA LEU A 80 0.13 2.97 -34.26
C LEU A 80 1.28 3.95 -34.55
N PHE A 81 2.00 4.37 -33.52
CA PHE A 81 3.15 5.28 -33.66
C PHE A 81 4.34 4.60 -34.33
N VAL A 82 4.66 3.35 -33.94
CA VAL A 82 5.80 2.60 -34.52
C VAL A 82 5.49 2.04 -35.90
N SER A 83 4.20 1.93 -36.27
CA SER A 83 3.68 1.43 -37.56
C SER A 83 3.91 -0.05 -37.84
N TYR A 84 4.77 -0.74 -37.11
CA TYR A 84 4.91 -2.19 -37.15
C TYR A 84 5.23 -2.74 -35.75
N VAL A 85 4.87 -4.00 -35.51
CA VAL A 85 5.04 -4.65 -34.20
C VAL A 85 5.63 -6.03 -34.41
N THR A 86 6.75 -6.29 -33.75
CA THR A 86 7.37 -7.63 -33.76
C THR A 86 7.14 -8.34 -32.44
N ALA A 87 7.04 -9.67 -32.48
CA ALA A 87 6.83 -10.47 -31.25
C ALA A 87 7.98 -10.26 -30.24
N GLY A 88 9.22 -10.11 -30.71
CA GLY A 88 10.39 -9.88 -29.86
C GLY A 88 10.38 -8.54 -29.12
N GLU A 89 9.75 -7.53 -29.68
CA GLU A 89 9.60 -6.21 -29.03
C GLU A 89 8.46 -6.19 -28.02
N VAL A 90 7.33 -6.82 -28.35
CA VAL A 90 6.15 -6.85 -27.49
C VAL A 90 6.37 -7.71 -26.24
N PHE A 91 7.01 -8.86 -26.40
CA PHE A 91 7.29 -9.78 -25.28
C PHE A 91 8.66 -9.55 -24.63
N ASN A 92 9.19 -8.33 -24.73
CA ASN A 92 10.45 -7.96 -24.09
C ASN A 92 10.23 -7.74 -22.57
N ILE A 93 10.92 -8.52 -21.74
CA ILE A 93 10.85 -8.41 -20.27
C ILE A 93 11.39 -7.08 -19.71
N VAL A 94 12.20 -6.37 -20.51
CA VAL A 94 12.81 -5.11 -20.08
C VAL A 94 11.78 -4.02 -19.85
N VAL A 95 10.74 -3.94 -20.69
CA VAL A 95 9.68 -2.91 -20.55
C VAL A 95 8.90 -3.05 -19.24
N PRO A 96 8.33 -4.22 -18.89
CA PRO A 96 7.69 -4.41 -17.58
C PRO A 96 8.64 -4.13 -16.41
N LEU A 97 9.91 -4.52 -16.50
CA LEU A 97 10.89 -4.23 -15.47
C LEU A 97 11.08 -2.74 -15.25
N TYR A 98 11.20 -1.95 -16.32
CA TYR A 98 11.28 -0.49 -16.21
C TYR A 98 10.02 0.12 -15.58
N VAL A 99 8.82 -0.37 -15.92
CA VAL A 99 7.56 0.11 -15.35
C VAL A 99 7.53 -0.13 -13.83
N VAL A 100 7.95 -1.33 -13.38
CA VAL A 100 8.05 -1.64 -11.95
C VAL A 100 9.07 -0.73 -11.26
N LEU A 101 10.26 -0.55 -11.85
CA LEU A 101 11.30 0.33 -11.29
C LEU A 101 10.83 1.78 -11.20
N MET A 102 10.16 2.31 -12.24
CA MET A 102 9.57 3.65 -12.22
C MET A 102 8.55 3.81 -11.09
N SER A 103 7.71 2.80 -10.89
CA SER A 103 6.69 2.81 -9.85
C SER A 103 7.29 2.77 -8.44
N VAL A 104 8.28 1.90 -8.21
CA VAL A 104 8.96 1.76 -6.91
C VAL A 104 9.77 3.02 -6.59
N LEU A 105 10.55 3.52 -7.58
CA LEU A 105 11.35 4.74 -7.42
C LEU A 105 10.49 5.96 -7.08
N GLY A 106 9.34 6.10 -7.75
CA GLY A 106 8.42 7.21 -7.50
C GLY A 106 7.71 7.12 -6.16
N GLY A 107 7.47 5.91 -5.68
CA GLY A 107 6.75 5.60 -4.44
C GLY A 107 5.34 5.09 -4.70
N SER A 108 5.08 3.84 -4.31
CA SER A 108 3.82 3.14 -4.60
C SER A 108 2.63 3.59 -3.73
N ARG A 109 2.89 4.32 -2.64
CA ARG A 109 1.82 4.76 -1.71
C ARG A 109 1.06 6.02 -2.14
N HIS A 110 1.49 6.68 -3.21
CA HIS A 110 0.85 7.92 -3.66
C HIS A 110 0.52 7.84 -5.16
N TRP A 111 -0.64 8.33 -5.55
CA TRP A 111 -1.12 8.25 -6.95
C TRP A 111 -0.20 8.94 -7.98
N LEU A 112 0.56 9.97 -7.57
CA LEU A 112 1.57 10.64 -8.39
C LEU A 112 2.93 9.91 -8.41
N GLY A 113 3.13 8.93 -7.53
CA GLY A 113 4.42 8.24 -7.41
C GLY A 113 4.96 7.72 -8.73
N PRO A 114 4.23 6.87 -9.46
CA PRO A 114 4.70 6.31 -10.73
C PRO A 114 5.03 7.37 -11.77
N ALA A 115 4.28 8.48 -11.83
CA ALA A 115 4.56 9.58 -12.75
C ALA A 115 5.86 10.30 -12.44
N VAL A 116 6.13 10.57 -11.15
CA VAL A 116 7.41 11.16 -10.70
C VAL A 116 8.58 10.22 -10.99
N GLY A 117 8.41 8.92 -10.72
CA GLY A 117 9.43 7.92 -11.03
C GLY A 117 9.71 7.79 -12.52
N ALA A 118 8.66 7.78 -13.36
CA ALA A 118 8.81 7.76 -14.82
C ALA A 118 9.56 8.99 -15.32
N THR A 119 9.21 10.18 -14.85
CA THR A 119 9.90 11.43 -15.20
C THR A 119 11.37 11.40 -14.77
N ALA A 120 11.65 10.93 -13.55
CA ALA A 120 13.01 10.85 -13.04
C ALA A 120 13.88 9.86 -13.84
N ILE A 121 13.37 8.65 -14.12
CA ILE A 121 14.12 7.65 -14.90
C ILE A 121 14.33 8.12 -16.34
N THR A 122 13.31 8.72 -16.97
CA THR A 122 13.42 9.24 -18.33
C THR A 122 14.44 10.36 -18.40
N ALA A 123 14.39 11.33 -17.48
CA ALA A 123 15.37 12.41 -17.42
C ALA A 123 16.81 11.88 -17.20
N LEU A 124 16.98 10.91 -16.31
CA LEU A 124 18.25 10.27 -16.05
C LEU A 124 18.77 9.52 -17.30
N SER A 125 17.87 8.79 -17.97
CA SER A 125 18.21 8.09 -19.22
C SER A 125 18.67 9.07 -20.30
N TYR A 126 18.02 10.19 -20.48
CA TYR A 126 18.44 11.23 -21.42
C TYR A 126 19.81 11.82 -21.06
N ALA A 127 20.03 12.15 -19.77
CA ALA A 127 21.27 12.74 -19.30
C ALA A 127 22.48 11.82 -19.51
N PHE A 128 22.32 10.52 -19.31
CA PHE A 128 23.41 9.54 -19.39
C PHE A 128 23.55 8.85 -20.75
N THR A 129 22.55 8.92 -21.63
CA THR A 129 22.59 8.25 -22.95
C THR A 129 22.90 9.23 -24.09
N ALA A 130 22.92 10.54 -23.83
CA ALA A 130 23.21 11.57 -24.83
C ALA A 130 24.69 11.63 -25.28
N GLY A 131 25.60 10.82 -24.70
CA GLY A 131 27.03 10.76 -25.05
C GLY A 131 27.43 9.45 -25.71
N ASP A 132 28.69 9.40 -26.22
CA ASP A 132 29.28 8.24 -26.91
C ASP A 132 29.40 6.96 -26.07
N SER A 133 29.08 7.03 -24.77
CA SER A 133 29.24 5.95 -23.77
C SER A 133 27.91 5.34 -23.32
N ALA A 134 27.01 5.05 -24.24
CA ALA A 134 25.66 4.54 -23.95
C ALA A 134 25.63 3.30 -23.03
N VAL A 135 26.65 2.43 -23.10
CA VAL A 135 26.75 1.21 -22.24
C VAL A 135 27.06 1.61 -20.80
N VAL A 136 28.02 2.52 -20.61
CA VAL A 136 28.39 3.02 -19.28
C VAL A 136 27.24 3.79 -18.66
N GLY A 137 26.52 4.57 -19.45
CA GLY A 137 25.32 5.30 -19.01
C GLY A 137 24.23 4.36 -18.49
N ARG A 138 23.93 3.28 -19.18
CA ARG A 138 22.95 2.26 -18.74
C ARG A 138 23.37 1.55 -17.46
N ALA A 139 24.66 1.21 -17.33
CA ALA A 139 25.20 0.61 -16.11
C ALA A 139 25.13 1.59 -14.91
N ALA A 140 25.44 2.86 -15.12
CA ALA A 140 25.31 3.90 -14.10
C ALA A 140 23.86 4.09 -13.65
N ILE A 141 22.90 4.11 -14.57
CA ILE A 141 21.48 4.18 -14.25
C ILE A 141 21.06 2.98 -13.39
N GLY A 142 21.45 1.76 -13.75
CA GLY A 142 21.16 0.55 -12.97
C GLY A 142 21.73 0.64 -11.55
N LEU A 143 22.97 1.11 -11.40
CA LEU A 143 23.60 1.28 -10.10
C LEU A 143 22.89 2.35 -9.23
N ILE A 144 22.56 3.49 -9.82
CA ILE A 144 21.80 4.56 -9.14
C ILE A 144 20.44 4.05 -8.69
N LEU A 145 19.73 3.27 -9.53
CA LEU A 145 18.45 2.68 -9.16
C LEU A 145 18.56 1.72 -7.98
N ILE A 146 19.57 0.86 -7.96
CA ILE A 146 19.83 -0.04 -6.84
C ILE A 146 20.06 0.75 -5.55
N VAL A 147 20.90 1.77 -5.60
CA VAL A 147 21.19 2.62 -4.44
C VAL A 147 19.92 3.32 -3.95
N VAL A 148 19.14 3.89 -4.86
CA VAL A 148 17.89 4.59 -4.47
C VAL A 148 16.87 3.63 -3.86
N ILE A 149 16.69 2.44 -4.41
CA ILE A 149 15.76 1.44 -3.86
C ILE A 149 16.19 0.99 -2.46
N LEU A 150 17.50 0.81 -2.22
CA LEU A 150 18.02 0.40 -0.92
C LEU A 150 17.88 1.49 0.16
N PHE A 151 18.10 2.75 -0.21
CA PHE A 151 18.08 3.87 0.74
C PHE A 151 16.75 4.61 0.83
N MET A 152 15.84 4.41 -0.14
CA MET A 152 14.56 5.11 -0.24
C MET A 152 13.37 4.14 -0.40
N PRO A 153 13.06 3.31 0.60
CA PRO A 153 11.97 2.31 0.50
C PRO A 153 10.58 2.92 0.25
N ASP A 154 10.36 4.17 0.64
CA ASP A 154 9.11 4.91 0.40
C ASP A 154 9.08 5.66 -0.95
N GLY A 155 10.14 5.56 -1.75
CA GLY A 155 10.31 6.28 -3.00
C GLY A 155 10.56 7.78 -2.83
N ILE A 156 10.85 8.45 -3.96
CA ILE A 156 11.18 9.90 -3.99
C ILE A 156 10.04 10.73 -3.42
N LEU A 157 8.82 10.49 -3.87
CA LEU A 157 7.64 11.26 -3.46
C LEU A 157 7.31 11.04 -1.98
N GLY A 158 7.44 9.82 -1.48
CA GLY A 158 7.20 9.50 -0.05
C GLY A 158 8.15 10.28 0.87
N GLN A 159 9.43 10.32 0.55
CA GLN A 159 10.41 11.10 1.33
C GLN A 159 10.16 12.62 1.22
N LEU A 160 9.81 13.11 0.03
CA LEU A 160 9.52 14.52 -0.18
C LEU A 160 8.30 14.94 0.67
N ILE A 161 7.23 14.17 0.64
CA ILE A 161 6.02 14.43 1.45
C ILE A 161 6.34 14.36 2.95
N LYS A 162 7.11 13.36 3.41
CA LYS A 162 7.53 13.26 4.81
C LYS A 162 8.32 14.50 5.25
N ARG A 163 9.25 14.98 4.41
CA ARG A 163 10.06 16.16 4.70
C ARG A 163 9.23 17.47 4.76
N PHE A 164 8.23 17.60 3.90
CA PHE A 164 7.30 18.74 3.95
C PHE A 164 6.29 18.63 5.10
N LYS A 165 5.80 17.43 5.40
CA LYS A 165 4.83 17.20 6.48
C LYS A 165 5.47 17.34 7.87
N SER A 166 6.76 16.98 8.01
CA SER A 166 7.53 17.16 9.25
C SER A 166 7.71 18.65 9.62
N ARG A 167 7.57 19.57 8.67
CA ARG A 167 7.58 21.02 8.93
C ARG A 167 6.24 21.58 9.39
N ARG A 168 5.13 20.86 9.19
CA ARG A 168 3.86 21.18 9.82
C ARG A 168 3.86 20.47 11.19
N ALA A 169 4.20 21.23 12.22
CA ALA A 169 3.96 20.78 13.59
C ALA A 169 2.52 20.26 13.66
N LEU A 170 2.34 19.01 14.07
CA LEU A 170 1.03 18.52 14.45
C LEU A 170 0.45 19.55 15.42
N PRO A 171 -0.82 19.97 15.25
CA PRO A 171 -1.47 20.75 16.28
C PRO A 171 -1.22 20.01 17.61
N PRO A 172 -0.85 20.74 18.68
CA PRO A 172 -0.64 20.11 19.97
C PRO A 172 -1.84 19.20 20.21
N LEU A 173 -1.54 17.93 20.52
CA LEU A 173 -2.57 16.99 20.94
C LEU A 173 -3.46 17.75 21.93
N PRO A 174 -4.79 17.77 21.76
CA PRO A 174 -5.65 18.35 22.76
C PRO A 174 -5.15 17.81 24.10
N SER A 175 -4.86 18.74 25.01
CA SER A 175 -4.40 18.39 26.36
C SER A 175 -5.22 17.19 26.82
N PRO A 176 -4.59 16.14 27.41
CA PRO A 176 -5.34 14.97 27.83
C PRO A 176 -6.58 15.51 28.53
N VAL A 177 -7.74 15.31 27.90
CA VAL A 177 -9.01 15.55 28.58
C VAL A 177 -8.85 14.77 29.85
N ALA A 178 -8.81 15.48 30.98
CA ALA A 178 -8.71 14.84 32.28
C ALA A 178 -9.64 13.63 32.21
N PRO A 179 -9.13 12.40 32.43
CA PRO A 179 -9.93 11.22 32.21
C PRO A 179 -11.27 11.51 32.86
N ALA A 180 -12.33 11.49 32.01
CA ALA A 180 -13.67 11.64 32.54
C ALA A 180 -13.71 10.67 33.71
N VAL A 181 -13.75 11.19 34.91
CA VAL A 181 -13.87 10.38 36.12
C VAL A 181 -15.20 9.67 35.88
N ILE A 182 -15.12 8.50 35.23
CA ILE A 182 -16.25 7.58 35.23
C ILE A 182 -16.45 7.37 36.71
N SER A 183 -17.46 8.02 37.27
CA SER A 183 -17.86 7.87 38.67
C SER A 183 -18.29 6.41 38.80
N THR A 184 -17.29 5.58 39.02
CA THR A 184 -17.47 4.16 39.34
C THR A 184 -18.02 4.14 40.76
N GLN A 185 -19.34 4.18 40.89
CA GLN A 185 -20.02 3.85 42.13
C GLN A 185 -19.71 2.37 42.43
N GLY A 186 -18.66 2.15 43.17
CA GLY A 186 -18.19 0.84 43.63
C GLY A 186 -16.84 0.97 44.33
N SER A 187 -16.62 0.23 45.38
CA SER A 187 -15.38 0.25 46.16
C SER A 187 -14.21 -0.22 45.28
N ALA A 188 -13.10 0.53 45.30
CA ALA A 188 -11.87 0.11 44.63
C ALA A 188 -11.45 -1.26 45.22
N GLY A 189 -11.14 -2.23 44.32
CA GLY A 189 -10.74 -3.60 44.71
C GLY A 189 -11.85 -4.64 44.62
N GLU A 190 -13.09 -4.27 44.26
CA GLU A 190 -14.17 -5.22 44.00
C GLU A 190 -13.83 -6.11 42.78
N ILE A 191 -13.99 -7.44 42.94
CA ILE A 191 -13.73 -8.39 41.83
C ILE A 191 -14.87 -8.24 40.81
N LEU A 192 -14.52 -7.83 39.58
CA LEU A 192 -15.47 -7.65 38.48
C LEU A 192 -15.58 -8.88 37.60
N LEU A 193 -14.53 -9.66 37.50
CA LEU A 193 -14.45 -10.85 36.69
C LEU A 193 -13.61 -11.92 37.36
N THR A 194 -14.17 -13.10 37.47
CA THR A 194 -13.46 -14.31 37.94
C THR A 194 -13.50 -15.33 36.79
N ILE A 195 -12.37 -15.84 36.42
CA ILE A 195 -12.21 -16.99 35.52
C ILE A 195 -11.65 -18.11 36.36
N ASP A 196 -12.31 -19.25 36.38
CA ASP A 196 -11.84 -20.41 37.10
C ASP A 196 -11.66 -21.61 36.15
N LYS A 197 -10.41 -22.13 36.11
CA LYS A 197 -10.01 -23.37 35.43
C LYS A 197 -10.48 -23.50 33.96
N VAL A 198 -10.53 -22.41 33.22
CA VAL A 198 -10.98 -22.41 31.81
C VAL A 198 -9.97 -23.12 30.91
N SER A 199 -10.48 -24.07 30.15
CA SER A 199 -9.71 -24.81 29.12
C SER A 199 -10.33 -24.64 27.75
N LYS A 200 -9.49 -24.62 26.68
CA LYS A 200 -9.92 -24.58 25.31
C LYS A 200 -8.93 -25.29 24.41
N SER A 201 -9.42 -26.18 23.57
CA SER A 201 -8.63 -26.84 22.53
C SER A 201 -9.21 -26.62 21.14
N PHE A 202 -8.35 -26.58 20.12
CA PHE A 202 -8.71 -26.49 18.71
C PHE A 202 -8.02 -27.63 17.95
N SER A 203 -8.81 -28.49 17.34
CA SER A 203 -8.30 -29.60 16.48
C SER A 203 -7.09 -30.36 17.10
N GLY A 204 -7.15 -30.64 18.41
CA GLY A 204 -6.09 -31.35 19.14
C GLY A 204 -5.00 -30.48 19.76
N VAL A 205 -4.93 -29.20 19.45
CA VAL A 205 -4.00 -28.28 20.10
C VAL A 205 -4.68 -27.66 21.32
N LYS A 206 -4.12 -27.87 22.52
CA LYS A 206 -4.61 -27.29 23.77
C LYS A 206 -4.15 -25.82 23.86
N ALA A 207 -5.03 -24.87 23.50
CA ALA A 207 -4.73 -23.45 23.51
C ALA A 207 -4.80 -22.82 24.91
N LEU A 208 -5.71 -23.31 25.77
CA LEU A 208 -5.81 -22.94 27.17
C LEU A 208 -5.93 -24.21 28.04
N GLN A 209 -5.28 -24.24 29.19
CA GLN A 209 -5.34 -25.35 30.11
C GLN A 209 -5.49 -24.82 31.55
N ASN A 210 -6.66 -25.07 32.17
CA ASN A 210 -6.94 -24.71 33.55
C ASN A 210 -6.51 -23.30 33.95
N VAL A 211 -6.81 -22.32 33.07
CA VAL A 211 -6.43 -20.92 33.30
C VAL A 211 -7.40 -20.28 34.28
N SER A 212 -6.90 -19.78 35.41
CA SER A 212 -7.65 -19.00 36.38
C SER A 212 -7.08 -17.59 36.47
N MET A 213 -7.93 -16.58 36.61
CA MET A 213 -7.55 -15.19 36.85
C MET A 213 -8.72 -14.40 37.43
N GLU A 214 -8.41 -13.32 38.12
CA GLU A 214 -9.36 -12.34 38.58
C GLU A 214 -9.03 -10.96 37.99
N ALA A 215 -10.04 -10.15 37.73
CA ALA A 215 -9.88 -8.74 37.40
C ALA A 215 -10.72 -7.89 38.36
N ARG A 216 -10.08 -6.86 38.89
CA ARG A 216 -10.68 -6.00 39.90
C ARG A 216 -11.03 -4.64 39.35
N ARG A 217 -11.98 -3.97 39.95
CA ARG A 217 -12.39 -2.63 39.57
C ARG A 217 -11.24 -1.63 39.69
N GLY A 218 -10.96 -0.90 38.59
CA GLY A 218 -9.88 0.08 38.53
C GLY A 218 -8.49 -0.50 38.25
N GLU A 219 -8.37 -1.82 38.05
CA GLU A 219 -7.13 -2.49 37.71
C GLU A 219 -6.94 -2.59 36.19
N ILE A 220 -5.71 -2.41 35.73
CA ILE A 220 -5.29 -2.70 34.38
C ILE A 220 -4.52 -4.01 34.37
N LEU A 221 -5.15 -5.08 33.89
CA LEU A 221 -4.56 -6.41 33.85
C LEU A 221 -3.88 -6.67 32.50
N GLY A 222 -2.55 -6.82 32.50
CA GLY A 222 -1.76 -7.12 31.31
C GLY A 222 -1.58 -8.62 31.10
N LEU A 223 -1.90 -9.11 29.87
CA LEU A 223 -1.60 -10.46 29.43
C LEU A 223 -0.30 -10.50 28.65
N VAL A 224 0.77 -11.02 29.23
CA VAL A 224 2.10 -11.09 28.62
C VAL A 224 2.49 -12.55 28.39
N GLY A 225 3.17 -12.81 27.25
CA GLY A 225 3.66 -14.15 26.91
C GLY A 225 4.11 -14.25 25.47
N PRO A 226 4.86 -15.30 25.09
CA PRO A 226 5.33 -15.51 23.71
C PRO A 226 4.18 -15.75 22.71
N ASN A 227 4.48 -15.69 21.41
CA ASN A 227 3.50 -16.02 20.38
C ASN A 227 3.07 -17.50 20.53
N GLY A 228 1.76 -17.77 20.39
CA GLY A 228 1.22 -19.11 20.60
C GLY A 228 0.84 -19.46 22.05
N SER A 229 1.09 -18.59 23.03
CA SER A 229 0.77 -18.86 24.44
C SER A 229 -0.72 -18.74 24.83
N GLY A 230 -1.61 -18.61 23.85
CA GLY A 230 -3.06 -18.58 24.09
C GLY A 230 -3.64 -17.23 24.53
N LYS A 231 -2.89 -16.11 24.47
CA LYS A 231 -3.37 -14.77 24.87
C LYS A 231 -4.65 -14.35 24.13
N SER A 232 -4.63 -14.43 22.81
CA SER A 232 -5.79 -14.08 21.96
C SER A 232 -6.96 -15.04 22.20
N THR A 233 -6.69 -16.32 22.39
CA THR A 233 -7.72 -17.32 22.72
C THR A 233 -8.38 -16.99 24.05
N LYS A 234 -7.62 -16.56 25.05
CA LYS A 234 -8.14 -16.16 26.36
C LYS A 234 -9.07 -14.95 26.25
N VAL A 235 -8.64 -13.91 25.51
CA VAL A 235 -9.48 -12.73 25.25
C VAL A 235 -10.76 -13.09 24.48
N ASN A 236 -10.67 -13.98 23.49
CA ASN A 236 -11.81 -14.41 22.68
C ASN A 236 -12.80 -15.29 23.48
N VAL A 237 -12.32 -16.06 24.46
CA VAL A 237 -13.19 -16.78 25.39
C VAL A 237 -13.90 -15.80 26.33
N LEU A 238 -13.19 -14.78 26.82
CA LEU A 238 -13.78 -13.75 27.69
C LEU A 238 -14.83 -12.90 27.00
N SER A 239 -14.61 -12.56 25.72
CA SER A 239 -15.57 -11.82 24.93
C SER A 239 -16.77 -12.65 24.44
N GLY A 240 -16.80 -13.97 24.77
CA GLY A 240 -17.88 -14.87 24.36
C GLY A 240 -17.78 -15.37 22.91
N LEU A 241 -16.70 -15.03 22.18
CA LEU A 241 -16.48 -15.48 20.80
C LEU A 241 -16.25 -16.99 20.73
N TYR A 242 -15.57 -17.56 21.74
CA TYR A 242 -15.38 -18.99 21.89
C TYR A 242 -15.99 -19.50 23.17
N LYS A 243 -16.78 -20.59 23.08
CA LYS A 243 -17.26 -21.29 24.27
C LYS A 243 -16.10 -22.03 24.94
N PRO A 244 -15.90 -21.89 26.27
CA PRO A 244 -14.92 -22.69 27.00
C PRO A 244 -15.28 -24.18 26.95
N GLN A 245 -14.29 -25.00 27.12
CA GLN A 245 -14.42 -26.43 27.36
C GLN A 245 -13.99 -26.62 28.80
N THR A 246 -14.91 -27.02 29.62
CA THR A 246 -14.61 -27.41 31.01
C THR A 246 -13.86 -28.72 31.06
#